data_f222f38672eebcc138843769630cac60
#
_entry.id   f222f38672eebcc138843769630cac60
#
_cell.length_a   1.000
_cell.length_b   1.000
_cell.length_c   1.000
_cell.angle_alpha   90.00
_cell.angle_beta   90.00
_cell.angle_gamma   90.00
#
_symmetry.space_group_name_H-M   'P 1'
#
loop_
_entity.id
_entity.type
_entity.pdbx_description
1 polymer ?
#
loop_
_entity_poly.entity_id
_entity_poly.type
_entity_poly.pdbx_seq_one_letter_code
_entity_poly.pdbx_strand_id
1 'polypeptide(L)'
;MQILFYILLFVIGSCFGSFLCCQARRLHLESAGKGKKLGARSVCLQCHYQLKWYDNIPVLSWLFLRGKCRKCGKKIGLAEFLSELGLGLAFLALGTTINPATANILEWSIFVTTLMLTISLGFLAIYDGIYGELPTTYLTISIICAITVLCLKEWLILSNSSFAPEIILKPLTSIAILGGVYLILYLISKGKWVGDGDWILGTALGIALADPWLALIALFIANVLACLVMAPVIKRRKNKKIYFGPFMVAAFIIALTFADFFHYAIGG
;
A
#
# COMPACT_ATOMS: atom_id res chain seq x y z
N MET A 1 1.29 1.67 27.84
CA MET A 1 1.52 2.67 26.78
C MET A 1 1.61 2.06 25.39
N GLN A 2 2.26 0.93 25.19
CA GLN A 2 2.39 0.26 23.88
C GLN A 2 1.04 -0.10 23.22
N ILE A 3 0.07 -0.65 23.98
CA ILE A 3 -1.25 -1.00 23.44
C ILE A 3 -1.98 0.23 22.87
N LEU A 4 -1.91 1.35 23.58
CA LEU A 4 -2.51 2.60 23.12
C LEU A 4 -1.87 3.10 21.82
N PHE A 5 -0.56 2.97 21.67
CA PHE A 5 0.19 3.31 20.47
C PHE A 5 -0.31 2.50 19.26
N TYR A 6 -0.46 1.18 19.40
CA TYR A 6 -0.98 0.32 18.33
C TYR A 6 -2.44 0.63 17.96
N ILE A 7 -3.29 0.89 18.97
CA ILE A 7 -4.68 1.30 18.72
C ILE A 7 -4.73 2.62 17.93
N LEU A 8 -3.92 3.61 18.33
CA LEU A 8 -3.84 4.90 17.63
C LEU A 8 -3.37 4.73 16.18
N LEU A 9 -2.35 3.92 15.93
CA LEU A 9 -1.88 3.63 14.57
C LEU A 9 -2.97 2.98 13.73
N PHE A 10 -3.67 1.99 14.26
CA PHE A 10 -4.80 1.35 13.55
C PHE A 10 -5.90 2.37 13.20
N VAL A 11 -6.29 3.20 14.16
CA VAL A 11 -7.33 4.22 13.93
C VAL A 11 -6.89 5.24 12.88
N ILE A 12 -5.65 5.75 12.98
CA ILE A 12 -5.09 6.71 12.02
C ILE A 12 -5.03 6.08 10.63
N GLY A 13 -4.49 4.85 10.51
CA GLY A 13 -4.44 4.13 9.24
C GLY A 13 -5.82 3.91 8.62
N SER A 14 -6.80 3.52 9.43
CA SER A 14 -8.18 3.33 8.97
C SER A 14 -8.83 4.64 8.49
N CYS A 15 -8.56 5.76 9.16
CA CYS A 15 -9.01 7.08 8.73
C CYS A 15 -8.40 7.46 7.37
N PHE A 16 -7.09 7.21 7.18
CA PHE A 16 -6.46 7.41 5.87
C PHE A 16 -7.07 6.48 4.82
N GLY A 17 -7.36 5.22 5.13
CA GLY A 17 -8.02 4.30 4.20
C GLY A 17 -9.36 4.82 3.68
N SER A 18 -10.20 5.33 4.58
CA SER A 18 -11.48 5.97 4.24
C SER A 18 -11.29 7.20 3.35
N PHE A 19 -10.34 8.07 3.72
CA PHE A 19 -10.03 9.29 2.96
C PHE A 19 -9.50 8.97 1.57
N LEU A 20 -8.53 8.07 1.45
CA LEU A 20 -7.90 7.70 0.18
C LEU A 20 -8.88 7.03 -0.78
N CYS A 21 -9.79 6.19 -0.29
CA CYS A 21 -10.85 5.60 -1.12
C CYS A 21 -11.76 6.68 -1.72
N CYS A 22 -12.10 7.71 -0.93
CA CYS A 22 -12.87 8.85 -1.42
C CYS A 22 -12.09 9.66 -2.47
N GLN A 23 -10.79 9.91 -2.25
CA GLN A 23 -9.92 10.65 -3.18
C GLN A 23 -9.68 9.89 -4.48
N ALA A 24 -9.50 8.56 -4.42
CA ALA A 24 -9.37 7.72 -5.60
C ALA A 24 -10.59 7.86 -6.54
N ARG A 25 -11.79 7.90 -5.96
CA ARG A 25 -13.01 8.13 -6.75
C ARG A 25 -13.11 9.52 -7.33
N ARG A 26 -12.71 10.54 -6.58
CA ARG A 26 -12.70 11.93 -7.08
C ARG A 26 -11.76 12.08 -8.25
N LEU A 27 -10.54 11.60 -8.10
CA LEU A 27 -9.53 11.65 -9.17
C LEU A 27 -10.02 10.96 -10.45
N HIS A 28 -10.64 9.77 -10.31
CA HIS A 28 -11.17 9.05 -11.47
C HIS A 28 -12.32 9.80 -12.16
N LEU A 29 -13.20 10.45 -11.41
CA LEU A 29 -14.30 11.24 -11.98
C LEU A 29 -13.80 12.51 -12.65
N GLU A 30 -12.77 13.14 -12.12
CA GLU A 30 -12.11 14.31 -12.72
C GLU A 30 -11.42 13.94 -14.03
N SER A 31 -10.65 12.85 -14.06
CA SER A 31 -9.97 12.36 -15.26
C SER A 31 -10.94 11.93 -16.37
N ALA A 32 -12.12 11.42 -15.99
CA ALA A 32 -13.18 11.03 -16.93
C ALA A 32 -14.01 12.22 -17.48
N GLY A 33 -13.67 13.47 -17.15
CA GLY A 33 -14.42 14.66 -17.57
C GLY A 33 -15.86 14.75 -17.02
N LYS A 34 -16.22 13.85 -16.08
CA LYS A 34 -17.52 13.79 -15.41
C LYS A 34 -17.56 14.56 -14.09
N GLY A 35 -16.63 15.48 -13.92
CA GLY A 35 -16.44 16.29 -12.73
C GLY A 35 -17.60 17.25 -12.44
N LYS A 36 -18.80 16.73 -12.14
CA LYS A 36 -19.68 17.43 -11.21
C LYS A 36 -18.92 17.46 -9.89
N LYS A 37 -18.57 18.66 -9.41
CA LYS A 37 -17.91 18.87 -8.13
C LYS A 37 -18.64 18.06 -7.05
N LEU A 38 -18.14 16.87 -6.77
CA LEU A 38 -18.55 16.15 -5.57
C LEU A 38 -18.23 17.09 -4.41
N GLY A 39 -19.27 17.50 -3.66
CA GLY A 39 -19.10 18.44 -2.55
C GLY A 39 -18.02 17.94 -1.58
N ALA A 40 -17.48 18.83 -0.75
CA ALA A 40 -16.39 18.53 0.19
C ALA A 40 -16.73 17.38 1.17
N ARG A 41 -18.00 17.05 1.34
CA ARG A 41 -18.46 16.02 2.30
C ARG A 41 -18.77 14.68 1.62
N SER A 42 -18.62 13.61 2.39
CA SER A 42 -18.96 12.24 1.95
C SER A 42 -20.47 12.09 1.76
N VAL A 43 -20.86 11.54 0.61
CA VAL A 43 -22.28 11.32 0.25
C VAL A 43 -22.49 9.89 -0.25
N CYS A 44 -23.68 9.36 -0.02
CA CYS A 44 -24.07 8.09 -0.63
C CYS A 44 -24.18 8.25 -2.15
N LEU A 45 -23.48 7.44 -2.92
CA LEU A 45 -23.46 7.51 -4.39
C LEU A 45 -24.83 7.20 -5.03
N GLN A 46 -25.74 6.59 -4.30
CA GLN A 46 -27.06 6.15 -4.82
C GLN A 46 -28.19 7.12 -4.49
N CYS A 47 -28.23 7.65 -3.27
CA CYS A 47 -29.33 8.52 -2.83
C CYS A 47 -28.87 9.94 -2.49
N HIS A 48 -27.58 10.25 -2.67
CA HIS A 48 -26.97 11.55 -2.36
C HIS A 48 -27.18 12.02 -0.91
N TYR A 49 -27.55 11.09 0.00
CA TYR A 49 -27.62 11.37 1.43
C TYR A 49 -26.23 11.75 1.94
N GLN A 50 -26.13 12.91 2.58
CA GLN A 50 -24.90 13.36 3.20
C GLN A 50 -24.64 12.54 4.47
N LEU A 51 -23.48 11.86 4.50
CA LEU A 51 -23.09 11.02 5.62
C LEU A 51 -22.84 11.88 6.86
N LYS A 52 -23.34 11.45 8.01
CA LYS A 52 -23.07 12.04 9.29
C LYS A 52 -21.72 11.53 9.83
N TRP A 53 -21.15 12.19 10.83
CA TRP A 53 -19.85 11.83 11.38
C TRP A 53 -19.76 10.37 11.84
N TYR A 54 -20.83 9.86 12.46
CA TYR A 54 -20.90 8.47 12.93
C TYR A 54 -21.09 7.43 11.79
N ASP A 55 -21.51 7.85 10.60
CA ASP A 55 -21.54 7.01 9.41
C ASP A 55 -20.16 6.88 8.78
N ASN A 56 -19.19 7.74 9.16
CA ASN A 56 -17.82 7.77 8.68
C ASN A 56 -16.81 7.23 9.70
N ILE A 57 -17.25 6.58 10.78
CA ILE A 57 -16.30 5.89 11.68
C ILE A 57 -15.74 4.68 10.93
N PRO A 58 -14.42 4.67 10.62
CA PRO A 58 -13.86 3.66 9.75
C PRO A 58 -14.07 2.25 10.32
N VAL A 59 -14.27 1.28 9.44
CA VAL A 59 -14.52 -0.14 9.74
C VAL A 59 -15.81 -0.35 10.53
N LEU A 60 -16.00 0.35 11.65
CA LEU A 60 -17.14 0.13 12.57
C LEU A 60 -18.47 0.50 11.91
N SER A 61 -18.56 1.63 11.22
CA SER A 61 -19.81 2.06 10.58
C SER A 61 -20.26 1.03 9.53
N TRP A 62 -19.32 0.50 8.75
CA TRP A 62 -19.62 -0.51 7.74
C TRP A 62 -20.14 -1.82 8.37
N LEU A 63 -19.52 -2.27 9.47
CA LEU A 63 -19.94 -3.46 10.21
C LEU A 63 -21.34 -3.28 10.81
N PHE A 64 -21.58 -2.18 11.52
CA PHE A 64 -22.89 -1.90 12.13
C PHE A 64 -24.03 -1.75 11.11
N LEU A 65 -23.73 -1.13 9.95
CA LEU A 65 -24.68 -0.98 8.86
C LEU A 65 -24.76 -2.22 7.95
N ARG A 66 -23.98 -3.25 8.24
CA ARG A 66 -23.87 -4.50 7.43
C ARG A 66 -23.61 -4.22 5.96
N GLY A 67 -22.74 -3.23 5.70
CA GLY A 67 -22.39 -2.81 4.35
C GLY A 67 -23.53 -2.15 3.57
N LYS A 68 -24.50 -1.52 4.23
CA LYS A 68 -25.66 -0.88 3.59
C LYS A 68 -25.78 0.59 4.00
N CYS A 69 -26.25 1.43 3.06
CA CYS A 69 -26.55 2.82 3.38
C CYS A 69 -27.71 2.92 4.39
N ARG A 70 -27.54 3.74 5.42
CA ARG A 70 -28.56 3.98 6.47
C ARG A 70 -29.90 4.48 5.92
N LYS A 71 -29.86 5.32 4.85
CA LYS A 71 -31.09 5.94 4.31
C LYS A 71 -31.76 5.10 3.23
N CYS A 72 -31.00 4.58 2.26
CA CYS A 72 -31.60 3.89 1.10
C CYS A 72 -31.45 2.36 1.14
N GLY A 73 -30.71 1.79 2.11
CA GLY A 73 -30.50 0.36 2.25
C GLY A 73 -29.63 -0.29 1.15
N LYS A 74 -29.19 0.48 0.13
CA LYS A 74 -28.35 -0.04 -0.93
C LYS A 74 -26.96 -0.40 -0.42
N LYS A 75 -26.34 -1.43 -1.00
CA LYS A 75 -25.01 -1.92 -0.59
C LYS A 75 -23.93 -0.85 -0.82
N ILE A 76 -23.11 -0.66 0.21
CA ILE A 76 -21.83 0.06 0.14
C ILE A 76 -20.79 -0.94 -0.37
N GLY A 77 -19.91 -0.53 -1.26
CA GLY A 77 -18.91 -1.42 -1.84
C GLY A 77 -17.95 -2.00 -0.79
N LEU A 78 -17.41 -3.17 -1.07
CA LEU A 78 -16.36 -3.77 -0.22
C LEU A 78 -15.04 -2.97 -0.27
N ALA A 79 -14.83 -2.18 -1.30
CA ALA A 79 -13.60 -1.40 -1.48
C ALA A 79 -13.38 -0.42 -0.32
N GLU A 80 -14.44 0.23 0.18
CA GLU A 80 -14.37 1.13 1.34
C GLU A 80 -13.91 0.39 2.59
N PHE A 81 -14.55 -0.74 2.89
CA PHE A 81 -14.20 -1.55 4.05
C PHE A 81 -12.77 -2.09 3.96
N LEU A 82 -12.38 -2.61 2.78
CA LEU A 82 -11.06 -3.18 2.58
C LEU A 82 -9.95 -2.10 2.63
N SER A 83 -10.21 -0.89 2.15
CA SER A 83 -9.25 0.20 2.24
C SER A 83 -9.04 0.66 3.68
N GLU A 84 -10.10 0.77 4.47
CA GLU A 84 -10.05 1.17 5.87
C GLU A 84 -9.34 0.11 6.73
N LEU A 85 -9.76 -1.16 6.59
CA LEU A 85 -9.16 -2.27 7.31
C LEU A 85 -7.71 -2.51 6.88
N GLY A 86 -7.44 -2.49 5.59
CA GLY A 86 -6.11 -2.75 5.03
C GLY A 86 -5.07 -1.73 5.47
N LEU A 87 -5.38 -0.43 5.38
CA LEU A 87 -4.46 0.60 5.86
C LEU A 87 -4.35 0.62 7.39
N GLY A 88 -5.43 0.37 8.10
CA GLY A 88 -5.40 0.22 9.56
C GLY A 88 -4.46 -0.90 10.00
N LEU A 89 -4.57 -2.07 9.37
CA LEU A 89 -3.69 -3.21 9.64
C LEU A 89 -2.24 -2.94 9.20
N ALA A 90 -2.02 -2.26 8.08
CA ALA A 90 -0.68 -1.90 7.63
C ALA A 90 0.03 -0.97 8.62
N PHE A 91 -0.66 0.05 9.13
CA PHE A 91 -0.12 0.95 10.14
C PHE A 91 0.17 0.24 11.46
N LEU A 92 -0.75 -0.64 11.88
CA LEU A 92 -0.56 -1.46 13.08
C LEU A 92 0.65 -2.38 12.92
N ALA A 93 0.78 -3.06 11.79
CA ALA A 93 1.89 -3.95 11.46
C ALA A 93 3.23 -3.18 11.44
N LEU A 94 3.29 -2.02 10.78
CA LEU A 94 4.49 -1.17 10.80
C LEU A 94 4.81 -0.66 12.20
N GLY A 95 3.82 -0.46 13.06
CA GLY A 95 4.05 -0.10 14.47
C GLY A 95 4.89 -1.11 15.24
N THR A 96 4.93 -2.38 14.81
CA THR A 96 5.77 -3.40 15.46
C THR A 96 7.25 -3.27 15.08
N THR A 97 7.60 -2.51 14.04
CA THR A 97 9.00 -2.32 13.61
C THR A 97 9.74 -1.26 14.43
N ILE A 98 9.06 -0.55 15.33
CA ILE A 98 9.65 0.47 16.19
C ILE A 98 9.30 0.23 17.64
N ASN A 99 10.26 0.45 18.53
CA ASN A 99 10.00 0.49 19.97
C ASN A 99 9.82 1.96 20.41
N PRO A 100 8.58 2.42 20.70
CA PRO A 100 8.33 3.84 20.97
C PRO A 100 8.97 4.35 22.27
N ALA A 101 9.44 3.44 23.16
CA ALA A 101 10.06 3.83 24.43
C ALA A 101 11.57 4.09 24.31
N THR A 102 12.24 3.49 23.32
CA THR A 102 13.71 3.52 23.18
C THR A 102 14.17 4.16 21.86
N ALA A 103 13.26 4.34 20.91
CA ALA A 103 13.60 4.86 19.59
C ALA A 103 14.16 6.28 19.64
N ASN A 104 15.25 6.49 18.93
CA ASN A 104 15.88 7.80 18.73
C ASN A 104 15.16 8.61 17.62
N ILE A 105 15.55 9.89 17.47
CA ILE A 105 14.90 10.79 16.51
C ILE A 105 15.03 10.31 15.04
N LEU A 106 16.12 9.63 14.70
CA LEU A 106 16.36 9.12 13.35
C LEU A 106 15.45 7.92 13.06
N GLU A 107 15.30 7.00 14.01
CA GLU A 107 14.37 5.85 13.92
C GLU A 107 12.93 6.32 13.79
N TRP A 108 12.53 7.34 14.55
CA TRP A 108 11.23 7.99 14.40
C TRP A 108 11.06 8.64 13.03
N SER A 109 12.11 9.26 12.48
CA SER A 109 12.06 9.85 11.14
C SER A 109 11.88 8.79 10.06
N ILE A 110 12.60 7.65 10.16
CA ILE A 110 12.43 6.48 9.28
C ILE A 110 10.99 5.93 9.38
N PHE A 111 10.48 5.78 10.58
CA PHE A 111 9.13 5.28 10.82
C PHE A 111 8.07 6.19 10.19
N VAL A 112 8.12 7.49 10.46
CA VAL A 112 7.15 8.46 9.90
C VAL A 112 7.22 8.52 8.38
N THR A 113 8.42 8.54 7.79
CA THR A 113 8.57 8.50 6.33
C THR A 113 8.08 7.20 5.71
N THR A 114 8.23 6.07 6.41
CA THR A 114 7.67 4.79 6.00
C THR A 114 6.13 4.80 6.05
N LEU A 115 5.53 5.44 7.05
CA LEU A 115 4.07 5.64 7.09
C LEU A 115 3.58 6.53 5.93
N MET A 116 4.31 7.61 5.59
CA MET A 116 3.98 8.45 4.43
C MET A 116 4.08 7.67 3.10
N LEU A 117 5.12 6.87 2.95
CA LEU A 117 5.23 5.93 1.83
C LEU A 117 4.03 4.98 1.79
N THR A 118 3.64 4.40 2.92
CA THR A 118 2.52 3.47 3.02
C THR A 118 1.19 4.13 2.65
N ILE A 119 0.99 5.41 2.96
CA ILE A 119 -0.18 6.18 2.53
C ILE A 119 -0.22 6.29 1.00
N SER A 120 0.90 6.65 0.35
CA SER A 120 0.95 6.77 -1.11
C SER A 120 0.79 5.41 -1.82
N LEU A 121 1.42 4.36 -1.29
CA LEU A 121 1.25 2.98 -1.78
C LEU A 121 -0.18 2.48 -1.57
N GLY A 122 -0.81 2.81 -0.44
CA GLY A 122 -2.21 2.50 -0.15
C GLY A 122 -3.16 3.16 -1.15
N PHE A 123 -2.89 4.42 -1.53
CA PHE A 123 -3.66 5.07 -2.60
C PHE A 123 -3.55 4.32 -3.92
N LEU A 124 -2.32 3.95 -4.33
CA LEU A 124 -2.07 3.18 -5.55
C LEU A 124 -2.79 1.83 -5.53
N ALA A 125 -2.70 1.11 -4.40
CA ALA A 125 -3.38 -0.18 -4.23
C ALA A 125 -4.91 -0.05 -4.32
N ILE A 126 -5.49 0.99 -3.71
CA ILE A 126 -6.94 1.26 -3.78
C ILE A 126 -7.35 1.62 -5.20
N TYR A 127 -6.59 2.51 -5.86
CA TYR A 127 -6.91 2.99 -7.20
C TYR A 127 -6.80 1.87 -8.23
N ASP A 128 -5.72 1.08 -8.19
CA ASP A 128 -5.56 -0.09 -9.05
C ASP A 128 -6.64 -1.15 -8.79
N GLY A 129 -6.94 -1.46 -7.53
CA GLY A 129 -7.97 -2.43 -7.17
C GLY A 129 -9.38 -2.07 -7.64
N ILE A 130 -9.70 -0.78 -7.82
CA ILE A 130 -11.02 -0.30 -8.27
C ILE A 130 -11.05 -0.07 -9.78
N TYR A 131 -10.00 0.56 -10.35
CA TYR A 131 -9.98 1.07 -11.73
C TYR A 131 -9.01 0.35 -12.66
N GLY A 132 -8.01 -0.35 -12.11
CA GLY A 132 -7.00 -1.08 -12.88
C GLY A 132 -5.99 -0.17 -13.57
N GLU A 133 -5.67 0.92 -12.91
CA GLU A 133 -4.72 1.94 -13.38
C GLU A 133 -3.86 2.41 -12.21
N LEU A 134 -2.63 2.82 -12.49
CA LEU A 134 -1.71 3.39 -11.51
C LEU A 134 -1.39 4.83 -11.91
N PRO A 135 -1.93 5.85 -11.19
CA PRO A 135 -1.69 7.26 -11.53
C PRO A 135 -0.21 7.62 -11.34
N THR A 136 0.40 8.15 -12.39
CA THR A 136 1.83 8.50 -12.44
C THR A 136 2.26 9.47 -11.34
N THR A 137 1.41 10.43 -11.00
CA THR A 137 1.68 11.38 -9.91
C THR A 137 1.94 10.67 -8.57
N TYR A 138 1.10 9.68 -8.22
CA TYR A 138 1.27 8.94 -6.97
C TYR A 138 2.43 7.93 -7.03
N LEU A 139 2.72 7.37 -8.22
CA LEU A 139 3.93 6.58 -8.42
C LEU A 139 5.19 7.43 -8.17
N THR A 140 5.24 8.65 -8.69
CA THR A 140 6.37 9.57 -8.46
C THR A 140 6.51 9.93 -6.98
N ILE A 141 5.39 10.23 -6.29
CA ILE A 141 5.39 10.49 -4.84
C ILE A 141 5.93 9.27 -4.08
N SER A 142 5.50 8.05 -4.45
CA SER A 142 5.98 6.82 -3.81
C SER A 142 7.48 6.60 -3.99
N ILE A 143 8.02 6.90 -5.18
CA ILE A 143 9.47 6.83 -5.44
C ILE A 143 10.23 7.85 -4.58
N ILE A 144 9.76 9.09 -4.49
CA ILE A 144 10.40 10.12 -3.67
C ILE A 144 10.40 9.70 -2.19
N CYS A 145 9.27 9.22 -1.67
CA CYS A 145 9.19 8.72 -0.30
C CYS A 145 10.11 7.50 -0.09
N ALA A 146 10.17 6.57 -1.05
CA ALA A 146 11.04 5.39 -0.97
C ALA A 146 12.52 5.78 -0.94
N ILE A 147 12.96 6.73 -1.77
CA ILE A 147 14.32 7.27 -1.75
C ILE A 147 14.61 7.94 -0.40
N THR A 148 13.67 8.70 0.15
CA THR A 148 13.83 9.33 1.47
C THR A 148 14.02 8.28 2.57
N VAL A 149 13.21 7.21 2.56
CA VAL A 149 13.35 6.09 3.50
C VAL A 149 14.73 5.43 3.34
N LEU A 150 15.17 5.18 2.11
CA LEU A 150 16.48 4.60 1.82
C LEU A 150 17.60 5.50 2.38
N CYS A 151 17.60 6.78 2.06
CA CYS A 151 18.63 7.72 2.52
C CYS A 151 18.71 7.77 4.06
N LEU A 152 17.57 7.76 4.76
CA LEU A 152 17.56 7.76 6.22
C LEU A 152 18.08 6.44 6.81
N LYS A 153 17.73 5.29 6.21
CA LYS A 153 18.26 3.97 6.63
C LYS A 153 19.77 3.90 6.43
N GLU A 154 20.27 4.32 5.25
CA GLU A 154 21.69 4.30 4.96
C GLU A 154 22.46 5.28 5.86
N TRP A 155 21.89 6.43 6.18
CA TRP A 155 22.43 7.37 7.16
C TRP A 155 22.56 6.73 8.55
N LEU A 156 21.55 5.97 8.99
CA LEU A 156 21.57 5.25 10.27
C LEU A 156 22.69 4.19 10.28
N ILE A 157 22.86 3.45 9.21
CA ILE A 157 23.92 2.44 9.07
C ILE A 157 25.31 3.11 9.10
N LEU A 158 25.51 4.17 8.32
CA LEU A 158 26.77 4.90 8.23
C LEU A 158 27.17 5.58 9.55
N SER A 159 26.17 6.03 10.35
CA SER A 159 26.45 6.63 11.66
C SER A 159 26.97 5.63 12.69
N ASN A 160 26.68 4.34 12.50
CA ASN A 160 27.05 3.26 13.42
C ASN A 160 28.16 2.34 12.90
N SER A 161 28.52 2.42 11.61
CA SER A 161 29.45 1.50 10.95
C SER A 161 30.33 2.22 9.90
N SER A 162 31.43 1.59 9.52
CA SER A 162 32.26 2.05 8.39
C SER A 162 31.55 1.81 7.07
N PHE A 163 31.89 2.61 6.06
CA PHE A 163 31.37 2.43 4.70
C PHE A 163 31.71 1.03 4.17
N ALA A 164 30.69 0.28 3.78
CA ALA A 164 30.83 -1.01 3.13
C ALA A 164 30.15 -0.96 1.75
N PRO A 165 30.71 -1.61 0.70
CA PRO A 165 30.14 -1.60 -0.65
C PRO A 165 28.72 -2.20 -0.69
N GLU A 166 28.35 -2.99 0.30
CA GLU A 166 27.00 -3.55 0.46
C GLU A 166 25.89 -2.49 0.59
N ILE A 167 26.21 -1.31 1.11
CA ILE A 167 25.30 -0.16 1.25
C ILE A 167 24.69 0.23 -0.10
N ILE A 168 25.47 0.14 -1.18
CA ILE A 168 25.00 0.45 -2.53
C ILE A 168 24.45 -0.80 -3.22
N LEU A 169 25.09 -1.93 -3.03
CA LEU A 169 24.77 -3.16 -3.76
C LEU A 169 23.43 -3.76 -3.35
N LYS A 170 23.09 -3.75 -2.05
CA LYS A 170 21.81 -4.28 -1.54
C LYS A 170 20.60 -3.56 -2.11
N PRO A 171 20.50 -2.21 -2.06
CA PRO A 171 19.38 -1.50 -2.69
C PRO A 171 19.28 -1.74 -4.20
N LEU A 172 20.43 -1.73 -4.90
CA LEU A 172 20.48 -1.91 -6.36
C LEU A 172 19.94 -3.31 -6.77
N THR A 173 20.34 -4.34 -6.06
CA THR A 173 19.86 -5.72 -6.30
C THR A 173 18.39 -5.87 -5.93
N SER A 174 17.92 -5.22 -4.85
CA SER A 174 16.50 -5.18 -4.47
C SER A 174 15.62 -4.55 -5.57
N ILE A 175 16.08 -3.44 -6.14
CA ILE A 175 15.45 -2.77 -7.28
C ILE A 175 15.40 -3.70 -8.50
N ALA A 176 16.54 -4.34 -8.82
CA ALA A 176 16.64 -5.26 -9.96
C ALA A 176 15.67 -6.46 -9.81
N ILE A 177 15.46 -6.95 -8.60
CA ILE A 177 14.54 -8.06 -8.32
C ILE A 177 13.08 -7.60 -8.48
N LEU A 178 12.63 -6.60 -7.76
CA LEU A 178 11.21 -6.18 -7.79
C LEU A 178 10.87 -5.37 -9.03
N GLY A 179 11.65 -4.36 -9.37
CA GLY A 179 11.40 -3.54 -10.56
C GLY A 179 11.79 -4.25 -11.84
N GLY A 180 12.98 -4.90 -11.86
CA GLY A 180 13.55 -5.54 -13.06
C GLY A 180 12.72 -6.74 -13.53
N VAL A 181 12.25 -7.61 -12.64
CA VAL A 181 11.40 -8.76 -13.03
C VAL A 181 10.11 -8.29 -13.69
N TYR A 182 9.41 -7.32 -13.11
CA TYR A 182 8.20 -6.78 -13.72
C TYR A 182 8.47 -6.00 -15.00
N LEU A 183 9.60 -5.29 -15.11
CA LEU A 183 10.03 -4.65 -16.34
C LEU A 183 10.29 -5.67 -17.46
N ILE A 184 10.98 -6.76 -17.17
CA ILE A 184 11.23 -7.82 -18.15
C ILE A 184 9.91 -8.45 -18.61
N LEU A 185 8.99 -8.74 -17.68
CA LEU A 185 7.66 -9.28 -18.02
C LEU A 185 6.85 -8.29 -18.87
N TYR A 186 6.92 -6.99 -18.57
CA TYR A 186 6.30 -5.94 -19.39
C TYR A 186 6.85 -5.91 -20.81
N LEU A 187 8.18 -5.91 -20.95
CA LEU A 187 8.86 -5.88 -22.26
C LEU A 187 8.55 -7.13 -23.09
N ILE A 188 8.64 -8.32 -22.52
CA ILE A 188 8.35 -9.58 -23.21
C ILE A 188 6.89 -9.65 -23.63
N SER A 189 5.97 -9.25 -22.76
CA SER A 189 4.52 -9.32 -23.03
C SER A 189 4.00 -8.15 -23.84
N LYS A 190 4.83 -7.13 -24.10
CA LYS A 190 4.41 -5.84 -24.70
C LYS A 190 3.20 -5.24 -23.97
N GLY A 191 3.24 -5.26 -22.65
CA GLY A 191 2.19 -4.70 -21.78
C GLY A 191 0.91 -5.55 -21.68
N LYS A 192 0.90 -6.79 -22.15
CA LYS A 192 -0.31 -7.66 -22.11
C LYS A 192 -0.50 -8.35 -20.76
N TRP A 193 0.58 -8.70 -20.06
CA TRP A 193 0.54 -9.43 -18.78
C TRP A 193 0.65 -8.52 -17.57
N VAL A 194 1.51 -7.52 -17.68
CA VAL A 194 1.85 -6.58 -16.61
C VAL A 194 1.67 -5.18 -17.15
N GLY A 195 1.07 -4.28 -16.35
CA GLY A 195 0.90 -2.87 -16.71
C GLY A 195 2.21 -2.09 -16.67
N ASP A 196 2.24 -0.94 -17.33
CA ASP A 196 3.39 -0.02 -17.31
C ASP A 196 3.66 0.56 -15.92
N GLY A 197 2.63 0.69 -15.08
CA GLY A 197 2.76 1.15 -13.69
C GLY A 197 3.34 0.12 -12.73
N ASP A 198 3.18 -1.19 -13.00
CA ASP A 198 3.56 -2.25 -12.07
C ASP A 198 5.09 -2.34 -11.88
N TRP A 199 5.89 -2.19 -12.95
CA TRP A 199 7.34 -2.20 -12.82
C TRP A 199 7.87 -0.94 -12.10
N ILE A 200 7.20 0.22 -12.29
CA ILE A 200 7.53 1.46 -11.58
C ILE A 200 7.20 1.29 -10.09
N LEU A 201 6.05 0.73 -9.77
CA LEU A 201 5.68 0.38 -8.39
C LEU A 201 6.69 -0.59 -7.79
N GLY A 202 7.04 -1.67 -8.51
CA GLY A 202 8.08 -2.63 -8.09
C GLY A 202 9.41 -1.96 -7.80
N THR A 203 9.83 -0.99 -8.62
CA THR A 203 11.03 -0.18 -8.40
C THR A 203 10.94 0.60 -7.08
N ALA A 204 9.81 1.28 -6.81
CA ALA A 204 9.60 2.01 -5.57
C ALA A 204 9.67 1.10 -4.33
N LEU A 205 9.07 -0.09 -4.42
CA LEU A 205 9.11 -1.09 -3.34
C LEU A 205 10.53 -1.64 -3.13
N GLY A 206 11.27 -1.90 -4.21
CA GLY A 206 12.66 -2.33 -4.16
C GLY A 206 13.59 -1.31 -3.50
N ILE A 207 13.41 -0.02 -3.80
CA ILE A 207 14.13 1.08 -3.15
C ILE A 207 13.84 1.11 -1.64
N ALA A 208 12.57 0.98 -1.24
CA ALA A 208 12.15 1.08 0.16
C ALA A 208 12.58 -0.12 1.01
N LEU A 209 12.60 -1.34 0.45
CA LEU A 209 13.09 -2.54 1.13
C LEU A 209 14.62 -2.47 1.32
N ALA A 210 15.33 -2.11 0.25
CA ALA A 210 16.79 -2.01 0.22
C ALA A 210 17.51 -3.32 0.63
N ASP A 211 16.82 -4.45 0.50
CA ASP A 211 17.33 -5.76 0.87
C ASP A 211 16.91 -6.80 -0.18
N PRO A 212 17.85 -7.53 -0.80
CA PRO A 212 17.55 -8.48 -1.88
C PRO A 212 16.72 -9.68 -1.43
N TRP A 213 16.90 -10.15 -0.19
CA TRP A 213 16.14 -11.27 0.35
C TRP A 213 14.70 -10.89 0.61
N LEU A 214 14.48 -9.73 1.24
CA LEU A 214 13.14 -9.20 1.44
C LEU A 214 12.44 -8.90 0.12
N ALA A 215 13.18 -8.45 -0.90
CA ALA A 215 12.65 -8.24 -2.24
C ALA A 215 12.19 -9.55 -2.91
N LEU A 216 12.97 -10.63 -2.79
CA LEU A 216 12.59 -11.97 -3.28
C LEU A 216 11.34 -12.50 -2.56
N ILE A 217 11.30 -12.35 -1.25
CA ILE A 217 10.15 -12.77 -0.43
C ILE A 217 8.91 -11.97 -0.81
N ALA A 218 9.03 -10.64 -0.94
CA ALA A 218 7.92 -9.79 -1.36
C ALA A 218 7.42 -10.16 -2.77
N LEU A 219 8.33 -10.42 -3.71
CA LEU A 219 7.98 -10.89 -5.05
C LEU A 219 7.21 -12.20 -4.98
N PHE A 220 7.67 -13.17 -4.21
CA PHE A 220 7.02 -14.46 -4.04
C PHE A 220 5.63 -14.31 -3.40
N ILE A 221 5.52 -13.58 -2.28
CA ILE A 221 4.25 -13.36 -1.58
C ILE A 221 3.25 -12.64 -2.49
N ALA A 222 3.67 -11.60 -3.23
CA ALA A 222 2.80 -10.86 -4.15
C ALA A 222 2.18 -11.79 -5.20
N ASN A 223 3.00 -12.65 -5.81
CA ASN A 223 2.53 -13.60 -6.82
C ASN A 223 1.60 -14.67 -6.23
N VAL A 224 1.93 -15.22 -5.06
CA VAL A 224 1.08 -16.20 -4.37
C VAL A 224 -0.27 -15.59 -4.00
N LEU A 225 -0.29 -14.40 -3.41
CA LEU A 225 -1.53 -13.70 -3.06
C LEU A 225 -2.38 -13.39 -4.30
N ALA A 226 -1.74 -12.92 -5.38
CA ALA A 226 -2.42 -12.68 -6.64
C ALA A 226 -3.05 -13.96 -7.19
N CYS A 227 -2.32 -15.08 -7.21
CA CYS A 227 -2.85 -16.37 -7.66
C CYS A 227 -4.02 -16.85 -6.80
N LEU A 228 -3.89 -16.81 -5.47
CA LEU A 228 -4.94 -17.27 -4.55
C LEU A 228 -6.25 -16.48 -4.69
N VAL A 229 -6.14 -15.15 -4.82
CA VAL A 229 -7.33 -14.28 -4.88
C VAL A 229 -7.91 -14.22 -6.30
N MET A 230 -7.06 -14.18 -7.33
CA MET A 230 -7.53 -13.97 -8.70
C MET A 230 -7.89 -15.26 -9.44
N ALA A 231 -7.30 -16.42 -9.10
CA ALA A 231 -7.62 -17.69 -9.76
C ALA A 231 -9.14 -18.03 -9.72
N PRO A 232 -9.85 -17.96 -8.59
CA PRO A 232 -11.29 -18.20 -8.55
C PRO A 232 -12.11 -17.13 -9.30
N VAL A 233 -11.60 -15.89 -9.39
CA VAL A 233 -12.28 -14.78 -10.09
C VAL A 233 -12.16 -14.96 -11.61
N ILE A 234 -10.98 -15.31 -12.12
CA ILE A 234 -10.72 -15.54 -13.54
C ILE A 234 -11.53 -16.75 -14.03
N LYS A 235 -11.59 -17.82 -13.24
CA LYS A 235 -12.38 -19.02 -13.57
C LYS A 235 -13.86 -18.70 -13.78
N ARG A 236 -14.39 -17.69 -13.10
CA ARG A 236 -15.79 -17.24 -13.21
C ARG A 236 -16.03 -16.19 -14.29
N ARG A 237 -15.01 -15.41 -14.69
CA ARG A 237 -15.15 -14.28 -15.63
C ARG A 237 -13.95 -14.24 -16.58
N LYS A 238 -14.11 -14.79 -17.78
CA LYS A 238 -13.08 -14.98 -18.82
C LYS A 238 -12.29 -13.73 -19.29
N ASN A 239 -12.68 -12.48 -18.93
CA ASN A 239 -12.06 -11.24 -19.46
C ASN A 239 -11.78 -10.19 -18.39
N LYS A 240 -11.46 -10.54 -17.15
CA LYS A 240 -11.08 -9.54 -16.16
C LYS A 240 -9.57 -9.29 -16.16
N LYS A 241 -9.17 -8.02 -16.26
CA LYS A 241 -7.78 -7.60 -15.99
C LYS A 241 -7.41 -7.98 -14.55
N ILE A 242 -6.19 -8.42 -14.35
CA ILE A 242 -5.63 -8.70 -13.02
C ILE A 242 -5.08 -7.38 -12.50
N TYR A 243 -5.57 -6.94 -11.34
CA TYR A 243 -5.06 -5.77 -10.64
C TYR A 243 -3.96 -6.23 -9.69
N PHE A 244 -2.71 -5.96 -10.02
CA PHE A 244 -1.57 -6.54 -9.33
C PHE A 244 -1.06 -5.67 -8.18
N GLY A 245 -1.25 -4.35 -8.26
CA GLY A 245 -0.80 -3.36 -7.29
C GLY A 245 -1.16 -3.66 -5.83
N PRO A 246 -2.42 -4.02 -5.49
CA PRO A 246 -2.80 -4.34 -4.12
C PRO A 246 -1.98 -5.48 -3.50
N PHE A 247 -1.66 -6.51 -4.29
CA PHE A 247 -0.88 -7.66 -3.82
C PHE A 247 0.59 -7.32 -3.62
N MET A 248 1.16 -6.48 -4.49
CA MET A 248 2.52 -5.98 -4.33
C MET A 248 2.67 -5.14 -3.05
N VAL A 249 1.73 -4.23 -2.79
CA VAL A 249 1.74 -3.39 -1.60
C VAL A 249 1.54 -4.24 -0.33
N ALA A 250 0.62 -5.20 -0.34
CA ALA A 250 0.42 -6.11 0.79
C ALA A 250 1.69 -6.94 1.07
N ALA A 251 2.32 -7.48 0.03
CA ALA A 251 3.55 -8.25 0.15
C ALA A 251 4.72 -7.41 0.70
N PHE A 252 4.83 -6.15 0.27
CA PHE A 252 5.80 -5.19 0.81
C PHE A 252 5.62 -4.99 2.31
N ILE A 253 4.39 -4.73 2.77
CA ILE A 253 4.10 -4.53 4.20
C ILE A 253 4.44 -5.81 5.00
N ILE A 254 4.07 -6.99 4.50
CA ILE A 254 4.40 -8.27 5.14
C ILE A 254 5.91 -8.46 5.21
N ALA A 255 6.64 -8.27 4.11
CA ALA A 255 8.09 -8.43 4.07
C ALA A 255 8.80 -7.49 5.05
N LEU A 256 8.36 -6.21 5.10
CA LEU A 256 8.95 -5.22 5.98
C LEU A 256 8.64 -5.49 7.46
N THR A 257 7.41 -5.90 7.77
CA THR A 257 6.98 -6.16 9.16
C THR A 257 7.65 -7.40 9.76
N PHE A 258 7.84 -8.43 8.95
CA PHE A 258 8.45 -9.69 9.37
C PHE A 258 9.90 -9.83 8.92
N ALA A 259 10.61 -8.72 8.70
CA ALA A 259 11.98 -8.72 8.20
C ALA A 259 12.92 -9.57 9.08
N ASP A 260 12.89 -9.36 10.39
CA ASP A 260 13.73 -10.10 11.36
C ASP A 260 13.45 -11.61 11.34
N PHE A 261 12.17 -12.00 11.24
CA PHE A 261 11.79 -13.39 11.12
C PHE A 261 12.33 -14.02 9.83
N PHE A 262 12.23 -13.32 8.72
CA PHE A 262 12.72 -13.83 7.42
C PHE A 262 14.24 -13.94 7.40
N HIS A 263 14.96 -12.97 7.96
CA HIS A 263 16.43 -13.05 8.10
C HIS A 263 16.84 -14.24 8.97
N TYR A 264 16.19 -14.41 10.11
CA TYR A 264 16.44 -15.58 10.98
C TYR A 264 16.17 -16.93 10.26
N ALA A 265 15.08 -17.03 9.51
CA ALA A 265 14.69 -18.24 8.80
C ALA A 265 15.64 -18.62 7.64
N ILE A 266 16.35 -17.64 7.06
CA ILE A 266 17.30 -17.85 5.95
C ILE A 266 18.72 -18.14 6.48
N GLY A 267 18.95 -18.01 7.79
CA GLY A 267 20.25 -18.28 8.41
C GLY A 267 21.18 -17.06 8.40
N GLY A 268 20.59 -15.86 8.47
CA GLY A 268 21.30 -14.60 8.66
C GLY A 268 21.53 -14.29 10.11
#